data_4e3d8b9606aa307941c810b16fa69d2f
#
_entry.id   4e3d8b9606aa307941c810b16fa69d2f
#
_cell.length_a   1.000
_cell.length_b   1.000
_cell.length_c   1.000
_cell.angle_alpha   90.00
_cell.angle_beta   90.00
_cell.angle_gamma   90.00
#
_symmetry.space_group_name_H-M   'P 1'
#
loop_
_entity.id
_entity.type
_entity.pdbx_description
1 polymer ?
#
loop_
_entity_poly.entity_id
_entity_poly.type
_entity_poly.pdbx_seq_one_letter_code
_entity_poly.pdbx_strand_id
1 'polypeptide(L)'
;MDTSDKWIIQRTGISSRYVSETENTSDLAYQASLQAIEDANIQREDIDVIIVATMTPDCMTPSTACLVQAKLGLNDCPIFAFDINGACSGFLYAFQIASDLLSRYEHILVIGSETISKMIDWNDRSTCVLFGDGAGAMILGRGATQLYHYANSEGDTQQVLQADGLSLVQDLQNNEPSTHYLNMKGNDVFRFAVKVLKESIEHVLAQSNLTMDDIDLVIPHQANYRIISHVAKKMKVDLSKFYMNLQEFGNTSAASIPIAYAMAQREGKIPANGRVILVGFGAGLTYGATLIDNRGGQ
;
A
#
# COMPACT_ATOMS: atom_id res chain seq x y z
N MET A 1 21.84 -18.33 6.99
CA MET A 1 21.21 -18.24 5.65
C MET A 1 22.28 -17.92 4.61
N ASP A 2 22.26 -18.63 3.48
CA ASP A 2 23.21 -18.41 2.38
C ASP A 2 22.75 -17.24 1.50
N THR A 3 23.18 -16.02 1.83
CA THR A 3 22.88 -14.79 1.09
C THR A 3 23.94 -13.71 1.36
N SER A 4 23.91 -12.64 0.58
CA SER A 4 24.78 -11.46 0.77
C SER A 4 24.05 -10.19 0.38
N ASP A 5 24.47 -9.05 0.92
CA ASP A 5 23.97 -7.74 0.57
C ASP A 5 24.00 -7.52 -0.95
N LYS A 6 25.12 -7.82 -1.60
CA LYS A 6 25.27 -7.72 -3.05
C LYS A 6 24.22 -8.56 -3.81
N TRP A 7 23.94 -9.78 -3.34
CA TRP A 7 22.96 -10.68 -3.95
C TRP A 7 21.54 -10.10 -3.81
N ILE A 8 21.20 -9.58 -2.62
CA ILE A 8 19.88 -8.97 -2.34
C ILE A 8 19.67 -7.75 -3.23
N ILE A 9 20.62 -6.80 -3.24
CA ILE A 9 20.52 -5.57 -4.04
C ILE A 9 20.36 -5.89 -5.53
N GLN A 10 21.16 -6.81 -6.07
CA GLN A 10 21.09 -7.18 -7.50
C GLN A 10 19.75 -7.80 -7.90
N ARG A 11 19.07 -8.48 -6.97
CA ARG A 11 17.82 -9.19 -7.25
C ARG A 11 16.58 -8.38 -6.96
N THR A 12 16.65 -7.49 -6.00
CA THR A 12 15.49 -6.80 -5.46
C THR A 12 15.56 -5.28 -5.57
N GLY A 13 16.77 -4.72 -5.58
CA GLY A 13 17.03 -3.30 -5.43
C GLY A 13 17.03 -2.84 -3.96
N ILE A 14 16.81 -3.73 -2.99
CA ILE A 14 16.66 -3.42 -1.57
C ILE A 14 18.03 -3.47 -0.89
N SER A 15 18.41 -2.39 -0.19
CA SER A 15 19.63 -2.30 0.60
C SER A 15 19.34 -2.43 2.10
N SER A 16 18.24 -1.87 2.56
CA SER A 16 17.78 -1.91 3.95
C SER A 16 16.27 -2.02 4.03
N ARG A 17 15.76 -2.27 5.23
CA ARG A 17 14.36 -2.19 5.57
C ARG A 17 14.19 -2.06 7.07
N TYR A 18 13.06 -1.54 7.48
CA TYR A 18 12.72 -1.36 8.88
C TYR A 18 11.91 -2.55 9.38
N VAL A 19 12.18 -2.95 10.61
CA VAL A 19 11.45 -4.00 11.33
C VAL A 19 11.09 -3.43 12.69
N SER A 20 9.81 -3.45 13.02
CA SER A 20 9.34 -2.99 14.32
C SER A 20 9.61 -4.06 15.39
N GLU A 21 10.22 -3.65 16.49
CA GLU A 21 10.51 -4.53 17.64
C GLU A 21 9.45 -4.43 18.75
N THR A 22 8.84 -3.25 18.91
CA THR A 22 7.94 -2.95 20.04
C THR A 22 6.61 -2.34 19.62
N GLU A 23 6.53 -1.79 18.42
CA GLU A 23 5.33 -1.11 17.91
C GLU A 23 4.49 -2.07 17.08
N ASN A 24 3.20 -2.04 17.29
CA ASN A 24 2.24 -2.76 16.46
C ASN A 24 1.78 -1.91 15.27
N THR A 25 1.00 -2.52 14.40
CA THR A 25 0.43 -1.89 13.20
C THR A 25 -0.35 -0.62 13.55
N SER A 26 -1.13 -0.62 14.64
CA SER A 26 -1.87 0.57 15.07
C SER A 26 -0.97 1.68 15.63
N ASP A 27 0.20 1.36 16.19
CA ASP A 27 1.17 2.36 16.66
C ASP A 27 1.79 3.10 15.48
N LEU A 28 2.25 2.34 14.46
CA LEU A 28 2.79 2.90 13.24
C LEU A 28 1.73 3.73 12.49
N ALA A 29 0.50 3.20 12.39
CA ALA A 29 -0.63 3.90 11.80
C ALA A 29 -0.94 5.22 12.51
N TYR A 30 -0.91 5.25 13.84
CA TYR A 30 -1.11 6.44 14.64
C TYR A 30 -0.05 7.52 14.34
N GLN A 31 1.23 7.14 14.29
CA GLN A 31 2.31 8.09 13.98
C GLN A 31 2.17 8.68 12.58
N ALA A 32 1.85 7.84 11.58
CA ALA A 32 1.59 8.31 10.22
C ALA A 32 0.36 9.25 10.15
N SER A 33 -0.67 8.96 10.95
CA SER A 33 -1.88 9.78 11.03
C SER A 33 -1.59 11.18 11.56
N LEU A 34 -0.78 11.30 12.61
CA LEU A 34 -0.39 12.61 13.17
C LEU A 34 0.30 13.49 12.13
N GLN A 35 1.20 12.90 11.33
CA GLN A 35 1.89 13.62 10.26
C GLN A 35 0.92 14.05 9.15
N ALA A 36 0.01 13.16 8.74
CA ALA A 36 -0.97 13.47 7.70
C ALA A 36 -1.95 14.58 8.12
N ILE A 37 -2.37 14.59 9.39
CA ILE A 37 -3.23 15.64 9.98
C ILE A 37 -2.50 16.99 9.99
N GLU A 38 -1.22 16.98 10.41
CA GLU A 38 -0.38 18.19 10.40
C GLU A 38 -0.17 18.73 8.99
N ASP A 39 0.20 17.86 8.04
CA ASP A 39 0.44 18.21 6.63
C ASP A 39 -0.86 18.76 5.96
N ALA A 40 -2.03 18.23 6.34
CA ALA A 40 -3.32 18.70 5.86
C ALA A 40 -3.80 20.00 6.53
N ASN A 41 -3.15 20.44 7.62
CA ASN A 41 -3.50 21.61 8.42
C ASN A 41 -4.97 21.60 8.89
N ILE A 42 -5.45 20.45 9.37
CA ILE A 42 -6.77 20.27 9.98
C ILE A 42 -6.65 19.90 11.45
N GLN A 43 -7.75 19.99 12.21
CA GLN A 43 -7.81 19.44 13.54
C GLN A 43 -8.16 17.94 13.44
N ARG A 44 -7.69 17.13 14.38
CA ARG A 44 -8.02 15.69 14.41
C ARG A 44 -9.52 15.44 14.58
N GLU A 45 -10.22 16.35 15.27
CA GLU A 45 -11.66 16.32 15.48
C GLU A 45 -12.48 16.59 14.21
N ASP A 46 -11.83 17.08 13.14
CA ASP A 46 -12.46 17.28 11.82
C ASP A 46 -12.53 15.97 11.01
N ILE A 47 -11.93 14.88 11.49
CA ILE A 47 -11.95 13.59 10.80
C ILE A 47 -13.31 12.91 10.97
N ASP A 48 -13.95 12.57 9.87
CA ASP A 48 -15.24 11.86 9.82
C ASP A 48 -15.08 10.34 9.66
N VAL A 49 -14.04 9.90 8.94
CA VAL A 49 -13.82 8.49 8.59
C VAL A 49 -12.35 8.12 8.77
N ILE A 50 -12.10 6.94 9.32
CA ILE A 50 -10.77 6.33 9.38
C ILE A 50 -10.81 4.99 8.67
N ILE A 51 -9.98 4.82 7.63
CA ILE A 51 -9.83 3.55 6.89
C ILE A 51 -8.38 3.08 7.02
N VAL A 52 -8.16 1.91 7.57
CA VAL A 52 -6.83 1.29 7.62
C VAL A 52 -6.75 0.12 6.66
N ALA A 53 -5.85 0.22 5.69
CA ALA A 53 -5.48 -0.88 4.83
C ALA A 53 -4.35 -1.68 5.49
N THR A 54 -4.65 -2.90 5.92
CA THR A 54 -3.70 -3.79 6.57
C THR A 54 -4.08 -5.26 6.41
N MET A 55 -3.09 -6.14 6.32
CA MET A 55 -3.23 -7.59 6.47
C MET A 55 -2.53 -8.11 7.73
N THR A 56 -1.91 -7.21 8.51
CA THR A 56 -1.18 -7.51 9.75
C THR A 56 -1.73 -6.72 10.94
N PRO A 57 -3.05 -6.81 11.24
CA PRO A 57 -3.64 -6.07 12.34
C PRO A 57 -2.99 -6.47 13.68
N ASP A 58 -3.16 -5.63 14.70
CA ASP A 58 -2.70 -5.93 16.07
C ASP A 58 -3.40 -7.17 16.63
N CYS A 59 -4.69 -7.29 16.32
CA CYS A 59 -5.58 -8.38 16.75
C CYS A 59 -6.72 -8.54 15.72
N MET A 60 -7.41 -9.68 15.79
CA MET A 60 -8.54 -9.96 14.88
C MET A 60 -9.74 -9.03 15.12
N THR A 61 -9.89 -8.55 16.34
CA THR A 61 -10.90 -7.58 16.78
C THR A 61 -10.48 -6.94 18.10
N PRO A 62 -10.65 -5.61 18.27
CA PRO A 62 -11.26 -4.65 17.36
C PRO A 62 -10.42 -4.39 16.08
N SER A 63 -10.99 -3.65 15.12
CA SER A 63 -10.25 -3.23 13.92
C SER A 63 -9.10 -2.29 14.29
N THR A 64 -8.05 -2.29 13.48
CA THR A 64 -6.90 -1.37 13.63
C THR A 64 -7.36 0.09 13.56
N ALA A 65 -8.33 0.40 12.71
CA ALA A 65 -8.92 1.74 12.61
C ALA A 65 -9.53 2.22 13.93
N CYS A 66 -10.23 1.34 14.67
CA CYS A 66 -10.76 1.68 15.99
C CYS A 66 -9.64 1.89 17.03
N LEU A 67 -8.54 1.13 16.94
CA LEU A 67 -7.37 1.34 17.79
C LEU A 67 -6.70 2.69 17.50
N VAL A 68 -6.59 3.07 16.23
CA VAL A 68 -6.07 4.37 15.79
C VAL A 68 -6.98 5.50 16.27
N GLN A 69 -8.31 5.37 16.16
CA GLN A 69 -9.28 6.32 16.69
C GLN A 69 -9.06 6.59 18.17
N ALA A 70 -8.89 5.50 18.96
CA ALA A 70 -8.65 5.61 20.39
C ALA A 70 -7.30 6.31 20.70
N LYS A 71 -6.24 5.97 19.97
CA LYS A 71 -4.91 6.59 20.12
C LYS A 71 -4.91 8.09 19.74
N LEU A 72 -5.71 8.49 18.77
CA LEU A 72 -5.93 9.89 18.39
C LEU A 72 -6.77 10.67 19.43
N GLY A 73 -7.36 9.99 20.42
CA GLY A 73 -8.22 10.60 21.45
C GLY A 73 -9.60 10.98 20.93
N LEU A 74 -10.10 10.29 19.91
CA LEU A 74 -11.34 10.62 19.20
C LEU A 74 -12.53 9.72 19.58
N ASN A 75 -12.54 9.14 20.80
CA ASN A 75 -13.59 8.22 21.24
C ASN A 75 -14.96 8.88 21.37
N ASP A 76 -15.00 10.18 21.65
CA ASP A 76 -16.23 10.93 21.79
C ASP A 76 -16.70 11.56 20.47
N CYS A 77 -15.97 11.34 19.37
CA CYS A 77 -16.30 11.82 18.03
C CYS A 77 -17.08 10.76 17.23
N PRO A 78 -18.07 11.14 16.41
CA PRO A 78 -18.85 10.22 15.61
C PRO A 78 -18.09 9.78 14.34
N ILE A 79 -17.08 8.93 14.50
CA ILE A 79 -16.20 8.49 13.41
C ILE A 79 -16.63 7.14 12.86
N PHE A 80 -16.70 7.01 11.54
CA PHE A 80 -16.87 5.74 10.85
C PHE A 80 -15.49 5.09 10.61
N ALA A 81 -15.10 4.12 11.47
CA ALA A 81 -13.79 3.50 11.47
C ALA A 81 -13.85 2.01 11.09
N PHE A 82 -13.04 1.59 10.11
CA PHE A 82 -12.95 0.19 9.67
C PHE A 82 -11.63 -0.14 8.99
N ASP A 83 -11.28 -1.43 8.95
CA ASP A 83 -10.14 -1.96 8.21
C ASP A 83 -10.55 -2.53 6.87
N ILE A 84 -9.63 -2.53 5.91
CA ILE A 84 -9.74 -3.23 4.65
C ILE A 84 -8.51 -4.10 4.40
N ASN A 85 -8.72 -5.34 3.97
CA ASN A 85 -7.65 -6.22 3.52
C ASN A 85 -7.75 -6.42 2.00
N GLY A 86 -6.83 -5.82 1.28
CA GLY A 86 -6.58 -6.01 -0.15
C GLY A 86 -5.10 -6.32 -0.38
N ALA A 87 -4.43 -6.88 0.63
CA ALA A 87 -2.99 -7.09 0.68
C ALA A 87 -2.23 -5.82 0.20
N CYS A 88 -1.21 -5.97 -0.65
CA CYS A 88 -0.42 -4.82 -1.12
C CYS A 88 -1.23 -3.79 -1.93
N SER A 89 -2.40 -4.15 -2.48
CA SER A 89 -3.33 -3.22 -3.14
C SER A 89 -4.31 -2.56 -2.16
N GLY A 90 -4.29 -2.94 -0.89
CA GLY A 90 -5.28 -2.51 0.10
C GLY A 90 -5.39 -0.99 0.21
N PHE A 91 -4.26 -0.27 0.14
CA PHE A 91 -4.28 1.19 0.17
C PHE A 91 -5.01 1.80 -1.04
N LEU A 92 -4.83 1.26 -2.24
CA LEU A 92 -5.55 1.73 -3.44
C LEU A 92 -7.05 1.51 -3.33
N TYR A 93 -7.46 0.36 -2.79
CA TYR A 93 -8.87 0.07 -2.53
C TYR A 93 -9.45 1.00 -1.47
N ALA A 94 -8.71 1.22 -0.36
CA ALA A 94 -9.10 2.16 0.68
C ALA A 94 -9.22 3.58 0.14
N PHE A 95 -8.27 4.01 -0.70
CA PHE A 95 -8.27 5.33 -1.32
C PHE A 95 -9.47 5.53 -2.25
N GLN A 96 -9.81 4.54 -3.09
CA GLN A 96 -11.01 4.60 -3.93
C GLN A 96 -12.28 4.67 -3.09
N ILE A 97 -12.44 3.80 -2.08
CA ILE A 97 -13.60 3.83 -1.18
C ILE A 97 -13.70 5.20 -0.48
N ALA A 98 -12.58 5.75 0.00
CA ALA A 98 -12.55 7.06 0.62
C ALA A 98 -13.00 8.16 -0.35
N SER A 99 -12.55 8.13 -1.61
CA SER A 99 -12.97 9.12 -2.60
C SER A 99 -14.48 9.09 -2.87
N ASP A 100 -15.09 7.91 -2.91
CA ASP A 100 -16.54 7.75 -3.07
C ASP A 100 -17.30 8.25 -1.84
N LEU A 101 -16.74 8.08 -0.63
CA LEU A 101 -17.32 8.55 0.63
C LEU A 101 -17.29 10.07 0.78
N LEU A 102 -16.44 10.81 0.04
CA LEU A 102 -16.42 12.27 0.04
C LEU A 102 -17.76 12.93 -0.40
N SER A 103 -18.64 12.16 -1.03
CA SER A 103 -20.00 12.60 -1.29
C SER A 103 -20.81 12.85 0.01
N ARG A 104 -20.42 12.22 1.13
CA ARG A 104 -21.11 12.25 2.43
C ARG A 104 -20.29 12.86 3.56
N TYR A 105 -18.99 12.74 3.50
CA TYR A 105 -18.03 13.13 4.54
C TYR A 105 -17.08 14.19 4.01
N GLU A 106 -16.47 14.96 4.90
CA GLU A 106 -15.57 16.06 4.50
C GLU A 106 -14.11 15.69 4.58
N HIS A 107 -13.69 14.99 5.66
CA HIS A 107 -12.31 14.60 5.85
C HIS A 107 -12.21 13.10 6.16
N ILE A 108 -11.45 12.39 5.34
CA ILE A 108 -11.25 10.95 5.45
C ILE A 108 -9.76 10.66 5.60
N LEU A 109 -9.40 10.05 6.70
CA LEU A 109 -8.05 9.57 6.98
C LEU A 109 -7.89 8.16 6.40
N VAL A 110 -7.02 8.02 5.40
CA VAL A 110 -6.70 6.75 4.75
C VAL A 110 -5.28 6.36 5.09
N ILE A 111 -5.11 5.17 5.65
CA ILE A 111 -3.85 4.68 6.19
C ILE A 111 -3.50 3.35 5.54
N GLY A 112 -2.25 3.18 5.10
CA GLY A 112 -1.64 1.88 4.85
C GLY A 112 -0.64 1.61 5.96
N SER A 113 -0.81 0.53 6.72
CA SER A 113 0.08 0.21 7.84
C SER A 113 0.28 -1.29 7.96
N GLU A 114 1.54 -1.69 8.10
CA GLU A 114 1.90 -3.11 8.18
C GLU A 114 3.06 -3.35 9.15
N THR A 115 2.94 -4.43 9.93
CA THR A 115 4.04 -5.09 10.62
C THR A 115 4.21 -6.48 10.02
N ILE A 116 4.60 -6.53 8.76
CA ILE A 116 4.65 -7.76 7.96
C ILE A 116 5.76 -8.72 8.44
N SER A 117 6.74 -8.20 9.16
CA SER A 117 7.80 -8.99 9.81
C SER A 117 7.26 -10.10 10.71
N LYS A 118 6.02 -9.96 11.26
CA LYS A 118 5.33 -10.99 12.04
C LYS A 118 4.98 -12.24 11.24
N MET A 119 4.86 -12.11 9.91
CA MET A 119 4.41 -13.16 9.00
C MET A 119 5.54 -13.71 8.14
N ILE A 120 6.80 -13.38 8.44
CA ILE A 120 7.95 -13.79 7.65
C ILE A 120 8.66 -14.96 8.32
N ASP A 121 8.89 -16.02 7.56
CA ASP A 121 9.88 -17.02 7.94
C ASP A 121 11.29 -16.47 7.69
N TRP A 122 11.98 -16.12 8.77
CA TRP A 122 13.32 -15.54 8.72
C TRP A 122 14.38 -16.54 8.21
N ASN A 123 14.04 -17.83 8.04
CA ASN A 123 14.88 -18.83 7.41
C ASN A 123 14.65 -18.97 5.91
N ASP A 124 13.52 -18.46 5.38
CA ASP A 124 13.25 -18.45 3.94
C ASP A 124 13.78 -17.16 3.29
N ARG A 125 14.94 -17.29 2.61
CA ARG A 125 15.53 -16.15 1.90
C ARG A 125 14.72 -15.66 0.69
N SER A 126 13.70 -16.39 0.26
CA SER A 126 12.86 -15.95 -0.86
C SER A 126 11.90 -14.84 -0.46
N THR A 127 11.57 -14.73 0.82
CA THR A 127 10.65 -13.76 1.40
C THR A 127 11.32 -12.81 2.39
N CYS A 128 12.15 -13.29 3.32
CA CYS A 128 12.69 -12.50 4.41
C CYS A 128 13.59 -11.34 3.97
N VAL A 129 14.13 -11.37 2.76
CA VAL A 129 14.98 -10.30 2.20
C VAL A 129 14.17 -9.16 1.56
N LEU A 130 12.85 -9.32 1.41
CA LEU A 130 12.01 -8.40 0.67
C LEU A 130 11.24 -7.44 1.57
N PHE A 131 10.60 -7.97 2.61
CA PHE A 131 9.56 -7.29 3.35
C PHE A 131 10.11 -6.47 4.52
N GLY A 132 9.48 -5.32 4.77
CA GLY A 132 9.71 -4.45 5.91
C GLY A 132 8.40 -3.95 6.49
N ASP A 133 8.49 -3.30 7.66
CA ASP A 133 7.38 -2.72 8.38
C ASP A 133 7.31 -1.21 8.14
N GLY A 134 6.11 -0.65 8.24
CA GLY A 134 5.93 0.79 8.10
C GLY A 134 4.48 1.20 7.95
N ALA A 135 4.25 2.51 8.02
CA ALA A 135 2.94 3.12 7.79
C ALA A 135 3.08 4.41 7.00
N GLY A 136 2.05 4.69 6.19
CA GLY A 136 1.84 5.98 5.55
C GLY A 136 0.37 6.32 5.55
N ALA A 137 0.05 7.61 5.60
CA ALA A 137 -1.33 8.08 5.67
C ALA A 137 -1.56 9.28 4.77
N MET A 138 -2.80 9.47 4.35
CA MET A 138 -3.26 10.62 3.57
C MET A 138 -4.61 11.09 4.10
N ILE A 139 -4.83 12.41 4.11
CA ILE A 139 -6.15 12.98 4.30
C ILE A 139 -6.76 13.27 2.94
N LEU A 140 -7.95 12.73 2.71
CA LEU A 140 -8.78 13.10 1.57
C LEU A 140 -9.85 14.07 2.04
N GLY A 141 -9.98 15.18 1.30
CA GLY A 141 -11.01 16.18 1.53
C GLY A 141 -11.72 16.55 0.23
N ARG A 142 -12.89 17.20 0.33
CA ARG A 142 -13.58 17.70 -0.86
C ARG A 142 -12.73 18.78 -1.55
N GLY A 143 -12.62 18.70 -2.85
CA GLY A 143 -11.82 19.63 -3.64
C GLY A 143 -12.09 19.52 -5.14
N ALA A 144 -11.32 20.28 -5.91
CA ALA A 144 -11.41 20.32 -7.36
C ALA A 144 -10.53 19.23 -8.07
N THR A 145 -9.72 18.50 -7.30
CA THR A 145 -8.89 17.42 -7.83
C THR A 145 -9.75 16.35 -8.49
N GLN A 146 -9.43 15.98 -9.72
CA GLN A 146 -10.11 14.89 -10.41
C GLN A 146 -9.40 13.57 -10.12
N LEU A 147 -10.17 12.54 -9.82
CA LEU A 147 -9.68 11.20 -9.52
C LEU A 147 -10.23 10.22 -10.54
N TYR A 148 -9.36 9.36 -11.08
CA TYR A 148 -9.74 8.28 -11.97
C TYR A 148 -9.24 6.97 -11.36
N HIS A 149 -10.14 6.02 -11.14
CA HIS A 149 -9.85 4.78 -10.45
C HIS A 149 -10.04 3.58 -11.35
N TYR A 150 -9.17 2.62 -11.19
CA TYR A 150 -9.31 1.27 -11.72
C TYR A 150 -8.92 0.28 -10.64
N ALA A 151 -9.84 -0.60 -10.26
CA ALA A 151 -9.58 -1.69 -9.32
C ALA A 151 -10.15 -2.99 -9.91
N ASN A 152 -9.38 -4.08 -9.76
CA ASN A 152 -9.80 -5.40 -10.22
C ASN A 152 -9.16 -6.51 -9.37
N SER A 153 -9.68 -7.72 -9.50
CA SER A 153 -9.15 -8.89 -8.80
C SER A 153 -9.33 -10.17 -9.63
N GLU A 154 -8.43 -11.12 -9.41
CA GLU A 154 -8.52 -12.49 -9.93
C GLU A 154 -8.42 -13.44 -8.72
N GLY A 155 -9.38 -14.39 -8.58
CA GLY A 155 -9.32 -15.37 -7.50
C GLY A 155 -8.06 -16.25 -7.61
N ASP A 156 -7.23 -16.28 -6.56
CA ASP A 156 -5.98 -17.05 -6.55
C ASP A 156 -6.24 -18.53 -6.23
N THR A 157 -6.60 -19.31 -7.23
CA THR A 157 -6.80 -20.77 -7.10
C THR A 157 -5.48 -21.55 -7.04
N GLN A 158 -4.37 -20.89 -7.30
CA GLN A 158 -3.04 -21.53 -7.35
C GLN A 158 -2.19 -21.21 -6.12
N GLN A 159 -2.71 -20.41 -5.18
CA GLN A 159 -1.97 -19.98 -3.99
C GLN A 159 -0.60 -19.37 -4.37
N VAL A 160 -0.65 -18.37 -5.25
CA VAL A 160 0.55 -17.71 -5.77
C VAL A 160 1.19 -16.82 -4.71
N LEU A 161 0.34 -16.20 -3.88
CA LEU A 161 0.75 -15.33 -2.77
C LEU A 161 -0.27 -15.46 -1.65
N GLN A 162 0.10 -16.12 -0.56
CA GLN A 162 -0.80 -16.47 0.54
C GLN A 162 -0.10 -16.44 1.89
N ALA A 163 -0.87 -16.08 2.91
CA ALA A 163 -0.55 -16.37 4.31
C ALA A 163 -1.77 -17.01 4.96
N ASP A 164 -1.54 -18.01 5.79
CA ASP A 164 -2.62 -18.77 6.40
C ASP A 164 -3.33 -17.96 7.49
N GLY A 165 -4.63 -18.16 7.60
CA GLY A 165 -5.46 -17.59 8.66
C GLY A 165 -5.40 -18.40 9.98
N LEU A 166 -6.39 -18.19 10.83
CA LEU A 166 -6.55 -18.99 12.05
C LEU A 166 -6.87 -20.45 11.70
N SER A 167 -6.27 -21.37 12.43
CA SER A 167 -6.51 -22.80 12.25
C SER A 167 -7.94 -23.18 12.59
N LEU A 168 -8.49 -24.14 11.85
CA LEU A 168 -9.77 -24.75 12.19
C LEU A 168 -9.64 -25.62 13.45
N VAL A 169 -10.74 -25.89 14.15
CA VAL A 169 -10.75 -26.70 15.37
C VAL A 169 -10.16 -28.10 15.15
N GLN A 170 -10.37 -28.68 13.97
CA GLN A 170 -9.83 -29.99 13.62
C GLN A 170 -8.29 -29.97 13.57
N ASP A 171 -7.67 -28.91 13.04
CA ASP A 171 -6.22 -28.77 12.95
C ASP A 171 -5.61 -28.60 14.33
N LEU A 172 -6.30 -27.86 15.21
CA LEU A 172 -5.91 -27.72 16.62
C LEU A 172 -5.96 -29.05 17.37
N GLN A 173 -6.92 -29.92 17.08
CA GLN A 173 -7.03 -31.25 17.68
C GLN A 173 -5.92 -32.21 17.21
N ASN A 174 -5.44 -32.02 15.97
CA ASN A 174 -4.36 -32.80 15.40
C ASN A 174 -2.96 -32.30 15.79
N ASN A 175 -2.87 -31.20 16.59
CA ASN A 175 -1.62 -30.52 16.94
C ASN A 175 -0.76 -30.16 15.72
N GLU A 176 -1.38 -29.88 14.58
CA GLU A 176 -0.65 -29.38 13.41
C GLU A 176 -0.23 -27.94 13.68
N PRO A 177 1.06 -27.60 13.59
CA PRO A 177 1.52 -26.26 13.79
C PRO A 177 1.02 -25.39 12.64
N SER A 178 0.11 -24.45 12.90
CA SER A 178 -0.23 -23.43 11.94
C SER A 178 0.95 -22.47 11.77
N THR A 179 1.64 -22.55 10.66
CA THR A 179 2.62 -21.55 10.29
C THR A 179 1.88 -20.44 9.54
N HIS A 180 1.74 -19.28 10.15
CA HIS A 180 1.10 -18.10 9.51
C HIS A 180 2.06 -17.35 8.58
N TYR A 181 3.08 -18.05 8.05
CA TYR A 181 4.08 -17.43 7.20
C TYR A 181 3.56 -17.12 5.80
N LEU A 182 4.02 -16.00 5.29
CA LEU A 182 3.75 -15.59 3.92
C LEU A 182 4.51 -16.50 2.94
N ASN A 183 3.76 -17.16 2.08
CA ASN A 183 4.25 -18.01 1.00
C ASN A 183 4.10 -17.31 -0.34
N MET A 184 5.13 -17.37 -1.20
CA MET A 184 5.16 -16.68 -2.47
C MET A 184 5.79 -17.50 -3.59
N LYS A 185 5.08 -17.67 -4.69
CA LYS A 185 5.63 -18.21 -5.96
C LYS A 185 6.21 -17.05 -6.79
N GLY A 186 7.43 -16.64 -6.50
CA GLY A 186 8.01 -15.39 -6.99
C GLY A 186 7.97 -15.19 -8.51
N ASN A 187 8.13 -16.27 -9.32
CA ASN A 187 8.06 -16.18 -10.80
C ASN A 187 6.63 -15.87 -11.29
N ASP A 188 5.62 -16.42 -10.63
CA ASP A 188 4.21 -16.22 -10.99
C ASP A 188 3.79 -14.80 -10.57
N VAL A 189 4.18 -14.39 -9.36
CA VAL A 189 3.99 -13.01 -8.88
C VAL A 189 4.63 -12.01 -9.83
N PHE A 190 5.87 -12.25 -10.30
CA PHE A 190 6.55 -11.35 -11.24
C PHE A 190 5.79 -11.19 -12.55
N ARG A 191 5.36 -12.31 -13.16
CA ARG A 191 4.61 -12.30 -14.44
C ARG A 191 3.29 -11.57 -14.31
N PHE A 192 2.55 -11.87 -13.23
CA PHE A 192 1.30 -11.22 -12.91
C PHE A 192 1.50 -9.72 -12.73
N ALA A 193 2.42 -9.30 -11.84
CA ALA A 193 2.71 -7.91 -11.53
C ALA A 193 3.01 -7.07 -12.79
N VAL A 194 3.90 -7.55 -13.66
CA VAL A 194 4.29 -6.83 -14.89
C VAL A 194 3.11 -6.68 -15.86
N LYS A 195 2.19 -7.64 -15.89
CA LYS A 195 0.97 -7.57 -16.70
C LYS A 195 0.03 -6.52 -16.13
N VAL A 196 -0.39 -6.69 -14.88
CA VAL A 196 -1.48 -5.91 -14.30
C VAL A 196 -1.11 -4.47 -13.97
N LEU A 197 0.16 -4.18 -13.62
CA LEU A 197 0.60 -2.79 -13.42
C LEU A 197 0.47 -1.98 -14.71
N LYS A 198 0.94 -2.54 -15.84
CA LYS A 198 0.80 -1.90 -17.15
C LYS A 198 -0.68 -1.69 -17.51
N GLU A 199 -1.49 -2.73 -17.40
CA GLU A 199 -2.93 -2.68 -17.69
C GLU A 199 -3.65 -1.63 -16.84
N SER A 200 -3.35 -1.58 -15.53
CA SER A 200 -3.97 -0.61 -14.62
C SER A 200 -3.62 0.84 -14.97
N ILE A 201 -2.35 1.12 -15.31
CA ILE A 201 -1.93 2.45 -15.78
C ILE A 201 -2.68 2.82 -17.07
N GLU A 202 -2.73 1.91 -18.05
CA GLU A 202 -3.41 2.14 -19.33
C GLU A 202 -4.90 2.40 -19.14
N HIS A 203 -5.56 1.75 -18.17
CA HIS A 203 -6.96 1.98 -17.86
C HIS A 203 -7.22 3.40 -17.34
N VAL A 204 -6.49 3.88 -16.36
CA VAL A 204 -6.71 5.24 -15.82
C VAL A 204 -6.34 6.32 -16.82
N LEU A 205 -5.35 6.10 -17.69
CA LEU A 205 -5.02 6.99 -18.79
C LEU A 205 -6.17 7.05 -19.81
N ALA A 206 -6.74 5.90 -20.19
CA ALA A 206 -7.87 5.86 -21.11
C ALA A 206 -9.12 6.55 -20.54
N GLN A 207 -9.42 6.35 -19.25
CA GLN A 207 -10.54 7.01 -18.58
C GLN A 207 -10.41 8.53 -18.56
N SER A 208 -9.18 9.03 -18.40
CA SER A 208 -8.88 10.47 -18.34
C SER A 208 -8.62 11.13 -19.69
N ASN A 209 -8.55 10.36 -20.78
CA ASN A 209 -8.09 10.78 -22.10
C ASN A 209 -6.68 11.39 -22.09
N LEU A 210 -5.80 10.89 -21.23
CA LEU A 210 -4.41 11.30 -21.08
C LEU A 210 -3.45 10.24 -21.60
N THR A 211 -2.21 10.65 -21.80
CA THR A 211 -1.08 9.78 -22.16
C THR A 211 0.00 9.81 -21.08
N MET A 212 0.99 8.93 -21.16
CA MET A 212 2.12 8.95 -20.23
C MET A 212 2.96 10.24 -20.29
N ASP A 213 2.89 11.00 -21.38
CA ASP A 213 3.59 12.28 -21.49
C ASP A 213 2.94 13.36 -20.61
N ASP A 214 1.65 13.23 -20.35
CA ASP A 214 0.87 14.14 -19.50
C ASP A 214 1.08 13.89 -17.99
N ILE A 215 1.67 12.75 -17.62
CA ILE A 215 1.87 12.32 -16.23
C ILE A 215 3.22 12.81 -15.70
N ASP A 216 3.22 13.44 -14.54
CA ASP A 216 4.43 13.94 -13.90
C ASP A 216 5.17 12.82 -13.14
N LEU A 217 4.45 11.96 -12.43
CA LEU A 217 5.04 10.90 -11.60
C LEU A 217 4.14 9.66 -11.54
N VAL A 218 4.76 8.50 -11.53
CA VAL A 218 4.10 7.22 -11.19
C VAL A 218 4.68 6.72 -9.88
N ILE A 219 3.82 6.43 -8.91
CA ILE A 219 4.18 5.84 -7.62
C ILE A 219 3.66 4.41 -7.56
N PRO A 220 4.48 3.42 -7.91
CA PRO A 220 4.09 2.02 -7.86
C PRO A 220 4.19 1.47 -6.46
N HIS A 221 3.47 0.39 -6.18
CA HIS A 221 3.77 -0.49 -5.07
C HIS A 221 5.25 -0.90 -5.10
N GLN A 222 5.95 -0.73 -3.99
CA GLN A 222 7.41 -0.87 -3.85
C GLN A 222 7.83 -2.33 -3.66
N ALA A 223 7.38 -3.23 -4.52
CA ALA A 223 7.61 -4.67 -4.38
C ALA A 223 9.04 -5.08 -4.72
N ASN A 224 9.56 -4.62 -5.86
CA ASN A 224 10.86 -5.03 -6.40
C ASN A 224 11.27 -4.12 -7.56
N TYR A 225 12.53 -3.65 -7.56
CA TYR A 225 13.10 -2.84 -8.64
C TYR A 225 12.91 -3.46 -10.04
N ARG A 226 13.10 -4.78 -10.13
CA ARG A 226 13.01 -5.49 -11.43
C ARG A 226 11.60 -5.48 -12.01
N ILE A 227 10.57 -5.51 -11.18
CA ILE A 227 9.17 -5.38 -11.63
C ILE A 227 8.95 -4.00 -12.21
N ILE A 228 9.29 -2.95 -11.44
CA ILE A 228 9.08 -1.55 -11.84
C ILE A 228 9.85 -1.22 -13.12
N SER A 229 11.13 -1.57 -13.19
CA SER A 229 11.96 -1.35 -14.39
C SER A 229 11.44 -2.10 -15.62
N HIS A 230 10.86 -3.30 -15.42
CA HIS A 230 10.30 -4.07 -16.53
C HIS A 230 8.99 -3.46 -17.06
N VAL A 231 8.15 -2.91 -16.16
CA VAL A 231 6.94 -2.17 -16.55
C VAL A 231 7.31 -0.91 -17.32
N ALA A 232 8.24 -0.09 -16.81
CA ALA A 232 8.72 1.11 -17.51
C ALA A 232 9.22 0.78 -18.94
N LYS A 233 10.04 -0.27 -19.06
CA LYS A 233 10.54 -0.75 -20.35
C LYS A 233 9.42 -1.20 -21.30
N LYS A 234 8.44 -1.98 -20.80
CA LYS A 234 7.29 -2.43 -21.60
C LYS A 234 6.41 -1.28 -22.08
N MET A 235 6.27 -0.26 -21.26
CA MET A 235 5.52 0.96 -21.60
C MET A 235 6.33 1.94 -22.46
N LYS A 236 7.64 1.70 -22.65
CA LYS A 236 8.59 2.59 -23.35
C LYS A 236 8.66 3.98 -22.68
N VAL A 237 8.60 4.01 -21.37
CA VAL A 237 8.66 5.21 -20.54
C VAL A 237 9.98 5.24 -19.80
N ASP A 238 10.56 6.43 -19.61
CA ASP A 238 11.77 6.59 -18.81
C ASP A 238 11.53 6.15 -17.36
N LEU A 239 12.45 5.39 -16.81
CA LEU A 239 12.35 4.87 -15.45
C LEU A 239 12.30 6.00 -14.40
N SER A 240 12.85 7.17 -14.69
CA SER A 240 12.81 8.35 -13.82
C SER A 240 11.38 8.87 -13.55
N LYS A 241 10.40 8.52 -14.39
CA LYS A 241 8.98 8.79 -14.12
C LYS A 241 8.39 7.92 -13.01
N PHE A 242 9.08 6.85 -12.61
CA PHE A 242 8.65 5.97 -11.55
C PHE A 242 9.40 6.30 -10.26
N TYR A 243 8.67 6.74 -9.25
CA TYR A 243 9.27 6.99 -7.94
C TYR A 243 9.56 5.67 -7.22
N MET A 244 10.74 5.56 -6.66
CA MET A 244 11.18 4.37 -5.92
C MET A 244 11.90 4.78 -4.63
N ASN A 245 11.49 4.17 -3.52
CA ASN A 245 12.15 4.24 -2.22
C ASN A 245 12.37 2.84 -1.61
N LEU A 246 12.09 1.78 -2.39
CA LEU A 246 12.22 0.39 -1.95
C LEU A 246 13.65 0.00 -1.52
N GLN A 247 14.64 0.72 -2.01
CA GLN A 247 16.04 0.50 -1.61
C GLN A 247 16.26 0.71 -0.12
N GLU A 248 15.47 1.55 0.52
CA GLU A 248 15.57 1.88 1.94
C GLU A 248 14.50 1.18 2.79
N PHE A 249 13.27 1.08 2.27
CA PHE A 249 12.12 0.58 3.03
C PHE A 249 11.77 -0.88 2.72
N GLY A 250 12.26 -1.42 1.61
CA GLY A 250 11.81 -2.72 1.12
C GLY A 250 10.33 -2.70 0.70
N ASN A 251 9.72 -3.87 0.74
CA ASN A 251 8.29 -4.06 0.47
C ASN A 251 7.50 -3.96 1.78
N THR A 252 6.84 -2.84 2.00
CA THR A 252 5.97 -2.60 3.16
C THR A 252 4.48 -2.84 2.84
N SER A 253 4.17 -3.71 1.86
CA SER A 253 2.81 -4.10 1.48
C SER A 253 1.88 -2.88 1.25
N ALA A 254 0.73 -2.79 1.93
CA ALA A 254 -0.23 -1.70 1.78
C ALA A 254 0.35 -0.32 2.16
N ALA A 255 1.35 -0.26 3.03
CA ALA A 255 2.00 0.99 3.43
C ALA A 255 2.92 1.57 2.35
N SER A 256 3.35 0.78 1.36
CA SER A 256 4.41 1.17 0.43
C SER A 256 4.05 2.38 -0.45
N ILE A 257 2.83 2.44 -0.95
CA ILE A 257 2.36 3.55 -1.80
C ILE A 257 2.24 4.85 -1.00
N PRO A 258 1.53 4.91 0.16
CA PRO A 258 1.41 6.15 0.91
C PRO A 258 2.75 6.63 1.49
N ILE A 259 3.67 5.75 1.91
CA ILE A 259 5.04 6.13 2.28
C ILE A 259 5.77 6.77 1.09
N ALA A 260 5.72 6.12 -0.08
CA ALA A 260 6.38 6.64 -1.28
C ALA A 260 5.78 7.98 -1.73
N TYR A 261 4.46 8.14 -1.63
CA TYR A 261 3.79 9.41 -1.94
C TYR A 261 4.24 10.54 -1.01
N ALA A 262 4.20 10.32 0.31
CA ALA A 262 4.61 11.31 1.29
C ALA A 262 6.08 11.72 1.11
N MET A 263 6.97 10.77 0.84
CA MET A 263 8.38 11.07 0.56
C MET A 263 8.56 11.85 -0.74
N ALA A 264 7.91 11.45 -1.83
CA ALA A 264 7.97 12.15 -3.11
C ALA A 264 7.45 13.59 -2.98
N GLN A 265 6.43 13.83 -2.16
CA GLN A 265 5.91 15.16 -1.85
C GLN A 265 6.93 16.01 -1.08
N ARG A 266 7.54 15.47 -0.02
CA ARG A 266 8.57 16.16 0.79
C ARG A 266 9.83 16.45 -0.01
N GLU A 267 10.18 15.60 -0.96
CA GLU A 267 11.30 15.80 -1.90
C GLU A 267 10.98 16.79 -3.03
N GLY A 268 9.75 17.34 -3.09
CA GLY A 268 9.33 18.27 -4.13
C GLY A 268 9.21 17.62 -5.52
N LYS A 269 9.08 16.30 -5.60
CA LYS A 269 8.92 15.57 -6.87
C LYS A 269 7.50 15.56 -7.41
N ILE A 270 6.52 15.92 -6.57
CA ILE A 270 5.13 16.09 -6.97
C ILE A 270 4.86 17.58 -7.13
N PRO A 271 4.65 18.09 -8.37
CA PRO A 271 4.27 19.48 -8.58
C PRO A 271 2.90 19.79 -7.93
N ALA A 272 2.69 21.02 -7.47
CA ALA A 272 1.41 21.45 -6.86
C ALA A 272 0.22 21.16 -7.77
N ASN A 273 0.36 21.40 -9.08
CA ASN A 273 -0.64 21.07 -10.09
C ASN A 273 -0.23 19.79 -10.85
N GLY A 274 0.30 18.80 -10.15
CA GLY A 274 0.84 17.58 -10.77
C GLY A 274 -0.23 16.54 -11.06
N ARG A 275 0.07 15.67 -12.03
CA ARG A 275 -0.65 14.43 -12.32
C ARG A 275 0.16 13.26 -11.84
N VAL A 276 -0.38 12.52 -10.88
CA VAL A 276 0.29 11.39 -10.24
C VAL A 276 -0.53 10.13 -10.40
N ILE A 277 0.09 9.06 -10.85
CA ILE A 277 -0.54 7.73 -10.88
C ILE A 277 -0.01 6.91 -9.70
N LEU A 278 -0.90 6.48 -8.82
CA LEU A 278 -0.67 5.43 -7.83
C LEU A 278 -1.04 4.10 -8.48
N VAL A 279 -0.20 3.08 -8.40
CA VAL A 279 -0.49 1.78 -9.03
C VAL A 279 0.07 0.62 -8.21
N GLY A 280 -0.68 -0.47 -8.08
CA GLY A 280 -0.26 -1.60 -7.25
C GLY A 280 -0.92 -2.91 -7.61
N PHE A 281 -0.38 -3.97 -7.04
CA PHE A 281 -0.89 -5.33 -7.11
C PHE A 281 -0.62 -6.02 -5.77
N GLY A 282 -1.35 -7.09 -5.47
CA GLY A 282 -1.18 -7.84 -4.22
C GLY A 282 -1.81 -9.23 -4.28
N ALA A 283 -1.76 -9.90 -3.13
CA ALA A 283 -2.45 -11.17 -2.94
C ALA A 283 -3.96 -11.02 -3.17
N GLY A 284 -4.59 -12.12 -3.60
CA GLY A 284 -5.99 -12.15 -3.87
C GLY A 284 -6.34 -12.89 -5.17
N LEU A 285 -5.76 -12.66 -6.34
CA LEU A 285 -4.85 -11.57 -6.66
C LEU A 285 -5.62 -10.25 -6.85
N THR A 286 -5.09 -9.16 -6.30
CA THR A 286 -5.71 -7.83 -6.38
C THR A 286 -4.80 -6.85 -7.14
N TYR A 287 -5.36 -5.87 -7.83
CA TYR A 287 -4.58 -4.86 -8.53
C TYR A 287 -5.42 -3.63 -8.87
N GLY A 288 -4.75 -2.52 -9.15
CA GLY A 288 -5.42 -1.29 -9.55
C GLY A 288 -4.50 -0.12 -9.69
N ALA A 289 -5.09 1.00 -10.12
CA ALA A 289 -4.44 2.29 -10.20
C ALA A 289 -5.41 3.42 -9.84
N THR A 290 -4.84 4.51 -9.37
CA THR A 290 -5.54 5.79 -9.20
C THR A 290 -4.73 6.89 -9.86
N LEU A 291 -5.32 7.62 -10.78
CA LEU A 291 -4.75 8.88 -11.27
C LEU A 291 -5.33 10.03 -10.45
N ILE A 292 -4.45 10.81 -9.85
CA ILE A 292 -4.73 12.07 -9.16
C ILE A 292 -4.39 13.20 -10.13
N ASP A 293 -5.39 13.92 -10.64
CA ASP A 293 -5.22 15.06 -11.56
C ASP A 293 -5.52 16.38 -10.83
N ASN A 294 -4.47 17.05 -10.37
CA ASN A 294 -4.57 18.34 -9.71
C ASN A 294 -4.69 19.53 -10.71
N ARG A 295 -4.68 19.27 -12.02
CA ARG A 295 -4.86 20.28 -13.08
C ARG A 295 -6.33 20.49 -13.46
N GLY A 296 -7.19 19.51 -13.15
CA GLY A 296 -8.60 19.47 -13.56
C GLY A 296 -9.55 20.49 -12.89
N GLY A 297 -9.05 21.34 -12.02
CA GLY A 297 -9.82 22.33 -11.26
C GLY A 297 -9.77 23.76 -11.81
N GLN A 298 -9.37 23.95 -13.07
CA GLN A 298 -9.40 25.28 -13.70
C GLN A 298 -10.57 25.44 -14.67
#